data_115b013be6320146ea948149caa65f6d
#
_entry.id   115b013be6320146ea948149caa65f6d
#
_cell.length_a   1.000
_cell.length_b   1.000
_cell.length_c   1.000
_cell.angle_alpha   90.00
_cell.angle_beta   90.00
_cell.angle_gamma   90.00
#
_symmetry.space_group_name_H-M   'P 1'
#
loop_
_entity.id
_entity.type
_entity.pdbx_description
1 polymer ?
#
loop_
_entity_poly.entity_id
_entity_poly.type
_entity_poly.pdbx_seq_one_letter_code
_entity_poly.pdbx_strand_id
1 'polypeptide(L)'
;MIRSIILLLAIVGVACAPAAATSDDLQTQNPNTTVQSFTPVEGADLMARLEAAKARASSRQTPYWSAYAFDVRSGVAIDPAIREFSGSMNTMGDTTVFVGTTASGMTVETRNLAIFLLRDPASNQITRMEVYNLERKREYSGYPVYWLGRANNEESLNYLRAIAAATPLDQLSERAVLAIALHDDARVADMLKNFITSSPNQRIRSSSVYWMGQVGGQTTFLASLVRNESEEKKIRRSAAHAIGQSRDPGSIPILQGLYESVKDAELRRSVISAAGNAVDEQPAYTFLLGIAKSDPDWQARRTAVRPIGRFKRDDVTEDLMKIFTNDTHLEVKRSALRALAETKTPRALARLSEIARNDTNAELRKTAIRTMGERGEAAVDELLKLFDSEQVPEVKRTVLQALSEIKSERVEDKLFEVAKANQPTDVRRQAIRLLGERVSKRSFEFLSATAQSADGNAEVQMQAVRAISERRSEESVPLLIKIARTHPNHLIRKQAIRSLGETGDPRAIEYFREVLSK
;
A
#
# COMPACT_ATOMS: atom_id res chain seq x y z
N MET A 1 12.61 -68.41 -2.24
CA MET A 1 13.97 -68.30 -1.66
C MET A 1 14.43 -66.90 -1.86
N ILE A 2 14.61 -66.20 -0.81
CA ILE A 2 15.59 -65.17 -0.45
C ILE A 2 14.97 -64.31 0.65
N ARG A 3 15.58 -64.37 1.82
CA ARG A 3 15.19 -63.82 3.11
C ARG A 3 15.51 -62.33 3.14
N SER A 4 14.53 -61.51 3.55
CA SER A 4 14.74 -60.10 3.94
C SER A 4 15.10 -60.05 5.42
N ILE A 5 16.23 -59.44 5.71
CA ILE A 5 16.71 -59.13 7.06
C ILE A 5 16.21 -57.70 7.37
N ILE A 6 15.37 -57.60 8.41
CA ILE A 6 14.94 -56.33 8.98
C ILE A 6 15.96 -55.93 10.05
N LEU A 7 16.64 -54.81 9.84
CA LEU A 7 17.54 -54.18 10.81
C LEU A 7 16.76 -53.16 11.61
N LEU A 8 16.53 -53.45 12.90
CA LEU A 8 15.95 -52.50 13.87
C LEU A 8 17.07 -51.59 14.37
N LEU A 9 16.99 -50.28 14.03
CA LEU A 9 17.81 -49.26 14.65
C LEU A 9 17.01 -48.61 15.80
N ALA A 10 17.43 -48.87 17.01
CA ALA A 10 16.95 -48.18 18.21
C ALA A 10 17.54 -46.75 18.24
N ILE A 11 16.70 -45.72 18.11
CA ILE A 11 17.07 -44.35 18.32
C ILE A 11 16.88 -44.04 19.81
N VAL A 12 17.99 -43.86 20.51
CA VAL A 12 18.03 -43.34 21.88
C VAL A 12 17.83 -41.81 21.77
N GLY A 13 16.66 -41.36 22.17
CA GLY A 13 16.35 -39.93 22.25
C GLY A 13 17.06 -39.30 23.45
N VAL A 14 18.08 -38.51 23.22
CA VAL A 14 18.64 -37.60 24.21
C VAL A 14 17.81 -36.30 24.13
N ALA A 15 16.99 -36.07 25.14
CA ALA A 15 16.29 -34.79 25.33
C ALA A 15 17.33 -33.71 25.73
N CYS A 16 17.69 -32.89 24.78
CA CYS A 16 18.48 -31.68 25.07
C CYS A 16 17.52 -30.54 25.46
N ALA A 17 17.52 -30.18 26.73
CA ALA A 17 16.87 -28.93 27.18
C ALA A 17 17.62 -27.72 26.58
N PRO A 18 16.90 -26.65 26.13
CA PRO A 18 17.59 -25.48 25.64
C PRO A 18 18.32 -24.79 26.79
N ALA A 19 19.63 -24.72 26.71
CA ALA A 19 20.45 -23.91 27.59
C ALA A 19 20.09 -22.43 27.38
N ALA A 20 19.86 -21.70 28.46
CA ALA A 20 19.71 -20.25 28.43
C ALA A 20 21.00 -19.62 27.88
N ALA A 21 20.89 -18.92 26.76
CA ALA A 21 22.01 -18.20 26.16
C ALA A 21 22.52 -17.13 27.13
N THR A 22 23.80 -17.19 27.47
CA THR A 22 24.48 -16.19 28.28
C THR A 22 24.82 -14.96 27.41
N SER A 23 25.04 -13.81 28.05
CA SER A 23 25.30 -12.52 27.40
C SER A 23 26.50 -12.49 26.42
N ASP A 24 27.35 -13.51 26.44
CA ASP A 24 28.50 -13.65 25.54
C ASP A 24 28.15 -14.33 24.19
N ASP A 25 27.05 -15.06 24.09
CA ASP A 25 26.66 -15.76 22.84
C ASP A 25 26.16 -14.82 21.74
N LEU A 26 25.82 -13.57 22.06
CA LEU A 26 25.39 -12.56 21.07
C LEU A 26 26.56 -11.94 20.29
N GLN A 27 27.81 -12.18 20.71
CA GLN A 27 28.99 -11.62 20.05
C GLN A 27 29.65 -12.56 19.01
N THR A 28 29.26 -13.85 18.95
CA THR A 28 30.01 -14.85 18.17
C THR A 28 29.34 -15.41 16.91
N GLN A 29 28.15 -14.95 16.53
CA GLN A 29 27.45 -15.49 15.34
C GLN A 29 27.26 -14.45 14.21
N ASN A 30 28.30 -13.94 13.63
CA ASN A 30 28.45 -13.67 12.17
C ASN A 30 29.73 -12.84 11.87
N PRO A 31 30.77 -13.36 11.22
CA PRO A 31 32.01 -12.63 11.01
C PRO A 31 31.94 -11.49 9.97
N ASN A 32 30.77 -11.24 9.35
CA ASN A 32 30.58 -10.16 8.36
C ASN A 32 29.62 -9.04 8.81
N THR A 33 29.18 -9.02 10.07
CA THR A 33 28.39 -7.89 10.60
C THR A 33 29.36 -6.94 11.29
N THR A 34 29.56 -5.74 10.74
CA THR A 34 30.22 -4.64 11.46
C THR A 34 29.35 -4.34 12.66
N VAL A 35 29.73 -4.86 13.84
CA VAL A 35 29.02 -4.67 15.10
C VAL A 35 29.05 -3.16 15.38
N GLN A 36 27.86 -2.52 15.38
CA GLN A 36 27.75 -1.17 15.91
C GLN A 36 28.04 -1.28 17.41
N SER A 37 29.13 -0.64 17.86
CA SER A 37 29.55 -0.70 19.27
C SER A 37 28.61 0.12 20.13
N PHE A 38 27.63 -0.52 20.74
CA PHE A 38 26.82 0.07 21.80
C PHE A 38 27.64 0.08 23.09
N THR A 39 27.49 1.14 23.89
CA THR A 39 28.14 1.24 25.21
C THR A 39 27.28 0.50 26.25
N PRO A 40 27.69 -0.64 26.79
CA PRO A 40 26.90 -1.36 27.77
C PRO A 40 26.78 -0.59 29.09
N VAL A 41 25.62 -0.70 29.73
CA VAL A 41 25.29 -0.07 31.01
C VAL A 41 24.73 -1.11 31.94
N GLU A 42 25.31 -1.22 33.13
CA GLU A 42 24.91 -2.13 34.19
C GLU A 42 23.96 -1.48 35.19
N GLY A 43 23.12 -2.27 35.84
CA GLY A 43 22.19 -1.89 36.88
C GLY A 43 21.27 -3.05 37.27
N ALA A 44 20.72 -3.01 38.45
CA ALA A 44 19.91 -4.10 39.02
C ALA A 44 18.62 -4.34 38.24
N ASP A 45 18.01 -3.30 37.70
CA ASP A 45 16.78 -3.32 36.94
C ASP A 45 16.81 -2.30 35.78
N LEU A 46 15.77 -2.25 34.95
CA LEU A 46 15.68 -1.33 33.81
C LEU A 46 15.81 0.15 34.27
N MET A 47 15.20 0.53 35.37
CA MET A 47 15.23 1.91 35.84
C MET A 47 16.62 2.31 36.31
N ALA A 48 17.31 1.44 37.06
CA ALA A 48 18.70 1.67 37.48
C ALA A 48 19.64 1.82 36.29
N ARG A 49 19.46 1.00 35.25
CA ARG A 49 20.23 1.06 33.98
C ARG A 49 19.92 2.35 33.20
N LEU A 50 18.68 2.82 33.19
CA LEU A 50 18.31 4.10 32.56
C LEU A 50 18.96 5.28 33.30
N GLU A 51 18.98 5.30 34.61
CA GLU A 51 19.65 6.35 35.40
C GLU A 51 21.18 6.29 35.24
N ALA A 52 21.78 5.11 35.15
CA ALA A 52 23.21 4.96 34.87
C ALA A 52 23.58 5.46 33.44
N ALA A 53 22.73 5.22 32.46
CA ALA A 53 22.89 5.75 31.12
C ALA A 53 22.83 7.28 31.10
N LYS A 54 21.87 7.87 31.82
CA LYS A 54 21.74 9.32 32.02
C LYS A 54 22.99 9.91 32.66
N ALA A 55 23.49 9.32 33.74
CA ALA A 55 24.69 9.79 34.44
C ALA A 55 25.92 9.81 33.51
N ARG A 56 26.09 8.77 32.68
CA ARG A 56 27.18 8.72 31.68
C ARG A 56 27.00 9.74 30.55
N ALA A 57 25.76 10.02 30.13
CA ALA A 57 25.47 10.97 29.05
C ALA A 57 25.60 12.44 29.51
N SER A 58 25.34 12.75 30.79
CA SER A 58 25.30 14.11 31.32
C SER A 58 26.63 14.88 31.13
N SER A 59 27.76 14.16 31.03
CA SER A 59 29.08 14.77 30.75
C SER A 59 29.26 15.27 29.32
N ARG A 60 28.44 14.82 28.38
CA ARG A 60 28.65 15.08 26.92
C ARG A 60 27.79 16.18 26.33
N GLN A 61 26.72 16.61 27.00
CA GLN A 61 25.76 17.63 26.56
C GLN A 61 25.19 17.41 25.11
N THR A 62 25.22 16.17 24.62
CA THR A 62 24.66 15.79 23.31
C THR A 62 23.52 14.82 23.51
N PRO A 63 22.49 14.83 22.63
CA PRO A 63 21.45 13.81 22.66
C PRO A 63 22.03 12.41 22.64
N TYR A 64 21.34 11.47 23.25
CA TYR A 64 21.80 10.08 23.33
C TYR A 64 20.63 9.10 23.24
N TRP A 65 20.93 7.91 22.75
CA TRP A 65 20.01 6.79 22.76
C TRP A 65 20.24 5.91 23.96
N SER A 66 19.17 5.53 24.64
CA SER A 66 19.15 4.38 25.55
C SER A 66 18.33 3.27 24.88
N ALA A 67 18.88 2.06 24.83
CA ALA A 67 18.24 0.96 24.10
C ALA A 67 18.27 -0.34 24.89
N TYR A 68 17.17 -1.12 24.83
CA TYR A 68 17.06 -2.42 25.49
C TYR A 68 16.25 -3.41 24.65
N ALA A 69 16.62 -4.69 24.70
CA ALA A 69 15.88 -5.79 24.13
C ALA A 69 14.75 -6.25 25.07
N PHE A 70 13.75 -6.91 24.50
CA PHE A 70 12.60 -7.44 25.22
C PHE A 70 12.14 -8.76 24.58
N ASP A 71 11.22 -9.47 25.21
CA ASP A 71 10.67 -10.71 24.67
C ASP A 71 9.56 -10.40 23.67
N VAL A 72 9.80 -10.77 22.41
CA VAL A 72 8.94 -10.42 21.27
C VAL A 72 7.95 -11.56 21.00
N ARG A 73 6.67 -11.22 20.88
CA ARG A 73 5.62 -12.17 20.52
C ARG A 73 5.83 -12.75 19.12
N SER A 74 5.25 -13.92 18.86
CA SER A 74 5.31 -14.58 17.56
C SER A 74 4.48 -13.86 16.49
N GLY A 75 4.77 -14.13 15.21
CA GLY A 75 3.99 -13.69 14.06
C GLY A 75 4.13 -12.22 13.70
N VAL A 76 5.13 -11.52 14.21
CA VAL A 76 5.43 -10.12 13.89
C VAL A 76 6.82 -9.98 13.30
N ALA A 77 6.96 -9.16 12.27
CA ALA A 77 8.25 -8.78 11.71
C ALA A 77 8.41 -7.26 11.67
N ILE A 78 9.59 -6.79 12.00
CA ILE A 78 9.98 -5.38 11.93
C ILE A 78 11.06 -5.25 10.86
N ASP A 79 10.82 -4.39 9.86
CA ASP A 79 11.74 -4.12 8.75
C ASP A 79 12.40 -5.40 8.18
N PRO A 80 11.62 -6.42 7.81
CA PRO A 80 12.18 -7.65 7.28
C PRO A 80 12.85 -7.43 5.91
N ALA A 81 13.81 -8.32 5.55
CA ALA A 81 14.49 -8.26 4.24
C ALA A 81 13.64 -8.82 3.09
N ILE A 82 12.34 -8.96 3.26
CA ILE A 82 11.45 -9.69 2.36
C ILE A 82 10.80 -8.72 1.39
N ARG A 83 10.78 -9.06 0.08
CA ARG A 83 10.18 -8.25 -0.98
C ARG A 83 8.72 -8.62 -1.28
N GLU A 84 8.34 -9.87 -1.04
CA GLU A 84 6.98 -10.38 -1.29
C GLU A 84 6.34 -10.79 0.03
N PHE A 85 5.22 -10.16 0.34
CA PHE A 85 4.56 -10.28 1.63
C PHE A 85 3.03 -10.23 1.47
N SER A 86 2.33 -11.13 2.16
CA SER A 86 0.87 -11.14 2.29
C SER A 86 0.46 -10.91 3.73
N GLY A 87 -0.31 -9.87 4.00
CA GLY A 87 -0.76 -9.50 5.34
C GLY A 87 -0.89 -8.00 5.53
N SER A 88 -0.93 -7.56 6.79
CA SER A 88 -0.98 -6.14 7.12
C SER A 88 0.41 -5.53 7.29
N MET A 89 0.57 -4.33 6.77
CA MET A 89 1.77 -3.51 6.89
C MET A 89 1.38 -2.17 7.50
N ASN A 90 2.09 -1.76 8.53
CA ASN A 90 1.90 -0.45 9.16
C ASN A 90 3.26 0.22 9.36
N THR A 91 3.42 1.42 8.80
CA THR A 91 4.66 2.19 8.95
C THR A 91 4.44 3.33 9.95
N MET A 92 5.26 3.37 10.97
CA MET A 92 5.26 4.40 12.01
C MET A 92 6.66 5.02 12.12
N GLY A 93 6.85 6.22 11.55
CA GLY A 93 8.15 6.86 11.40
C GLY A 93 9.11 5.97 10.60
N ASP A 94 10.26 5.62 11.16
CA ASP A 94 11.27 4.80 10.48
C ASP A 94 11.06 3.28 10.67
N THR A 95 10.00 2.88 11.37
CA THR A 95 9.72 1.48 11.67
C THR A 95 8.55 0.98 10.85
N THR A 96 8.73 -0.09 10.09
CA THR A 96 7.66 -0.78 9.38
C THR A 96 7.36 -2.13 10.04
N VAL A 97 6.13 -2.27 10.51
CA VAL A 97 5.62 -3.50 11.15
C VAL A 97 4.86 -4.31 10.13
N PHE A 98 5.22 -5.58 10.01
CA PHE A 98 4.54 -6.57 9.19
C PHE A 98 3.89 -7.63 10.07
N VAL A 99 2.64 -7.95 9.75
CA VAL A 99 1.92 -9.07 10.38
C VAL A 99 1.30 -9.91 9.28
N GLY A 100 1.88 -11.08 9.01
CA GLY A 100 1.44 -11.90 7.88
C GLY A 100 2.43 -13.00 7.52
N THR A 101 2.35 -13.45 6.27
CA THR A 101 3.15 -14.54 5.73
C THR A 101 3.91 -14.11 4.47
N THR A 102 4.97 -14.82 4.13
CA THR A 102 5.61 -14.73 2.81
C THR A 102 4.68 -15.24 1.71
N ALA A 103 5.04 -15.02 0.45
CA ALA A 103 4.36 -15.63 -0.69
C ALA A 103 4.33 -17.16 -0.64
N SER A 104 5.32 -17.79 0.05
CA SER A 104 5.38 -19.23 0.30
C SER A 104 4.56 -19.69 1.51
N GLY A 105 3.82 -18.80 2.18
CA GLY A 105 2.97 -19.14 3.32
C GLY A 105 3.69 -19.25 4.67
N MET A 106 5.00 -18.98 4.74
CA MET A 106 5.74 -19.01 6.01
C MET A 106 5.47 -17.72 6.81
N THR A 107 5.25 -17.86 8.12
CA THR A 107 5.13 -16.71 9.02
C THR A 107 6.44 -15.93 9.06
N VAL A 108 6.36 -14.62 8.88
CA VAL A 108 7.52 -13.74 8.97
C VAL A 108 7.68 -13.30 10.41
N GLU A 109 8.84 -13.55 11.01
CA GLU A 109 9.14 -13.21 12.39
C GLU A 109 10.45 -12.47 12.53
N THR A 110 10.50 -11.50 13.42
CA THR A 110 11.72 -10.85 13.89
C THR A 110 11.77 -10.96 15.41
N ARG A 111 12.68 -11.77 15.92
CA ARG A 111 12.85 -12.00 17.37
C ARG A 111 13.85 -11.05 18.00
N ASN A 112 14.73 -10.47 17.21
CA ASN A 112 15.83 -9.64 17.68
C ASN A 112 15.48 -8.16 17.58
N LEU A 113 14.55 -7.72 18.43
CA LEU A 113 14.08 -6.33 18.51
C LEU A 113 14.57 -5.64 19.76
N ALA A 114 14.77 -4.34 19.65
CA ALA A 114 15.03 -3.47 20.79
C ALA A 114 14.26 -2.16 20.69
N ILE A 115 13.91 -1.63 21.86
CA ILE A 115 13.30 -0.32 22.06
C ILE A 115 14.42 0.69 22.22
N PHE A 116 14.39 1.74 21.39
CA PHE A 116 15.35 2.84 21.38
C PHE A 116 14.67 4.13 21.81
N LEU A 117 15.25 4.83 22.78
CA LEU A 117 14.73 6.06 23.36
C LEU A 117 15.79 7.15 23.20
N LEU A 118 15.54 8.11 22.29
CA LEU A 118 16.36 9.30 22.16
C LEU A 118 16.02 10.29 23.27
N ARG A 119 17.03 10.73 24.00
CA ARG A 119 16.88 11.62 25.14
C ARG A 119 17.62 12.93 24.94
N ASP A 120 16.99 13.98 25.40
CA ASP A 120 17.63 15.28 25.56
C ASP A 120 18.56 15.24 26.77
N PRO A 121 19.83 15.67 26.66
CA PRO A 121 20.80 15.54 27.73
C PRO A 121 20.52 16.46 28.93
N ALA A 122 19.89 17.60 28.73
CA ALA A 122 19.63 18.58 29.78
C ALA A 122 18.38 18.23 30.60
N SER A 123 17.27 17.93 29.92
CA SER A 123 15.98 17.62 30.54
C SER A 123 15.74 16.13 30.80
N ASN A 124 16.54 15.25 30.18
CA ASN A 124 16.34 13.80 30.15
C ASN A 124 14.98 13.36 29.55
N GLN A 125 14.27 14.27 28.89
CA GLN A 125 13.01 13.96 28.23
C GLN A 125 13.25 13.06 27.03
N ILE A 126 12.32 12.14 26.80
CA ILE A 126 12.31 11.31 25.59
C ILE A 126 11.78 12.18 24.45
N THR A 127 12.62 12.43 23.45
CA THR A 127 12.25 13.22 22.25
C THR A 127 11.83 12.33 21.08
N ARG A 128 12.29 11.07 21.06
CA ARG A 128 11.97 10.07 20.05
C ARG A 128 12.01 8.67 20.63
N MET A 129 11.10 7.82 20.16
CA MET A 129 11.06 6.40 20.49
C MET A 129 10.90 5.58 19.22
N GLU A 130 11.67 4.51 19.11
CA GLU A 130 11.63 3.58 17.98
C GLU A 130 11.74 2.14 18.45
N VAL A 131 11.23 1.20 17.64
CA VAL A 131 11.47 -0.23 17.81
C VAL A 131 12.26 -0.69 16.60
N TYR A 132 13.51 -1.08 16.79
CA TYR A 132 14.40 -1.45 15.70
C TYR A 132 14.73 -2.94 15.70
N ASN A 133 14.84 -3.48 14.48
CA ASN A 133 15.41 -4.78 14.22
C ASN A 133 16.95 -4.68 14.32
N LEU A 134 17.54 -5.37 15.32
CA LEU A 134 18.98 -5.35 15.58
C LEU A 134 19.82 -6.04 14.48
N GLU A 135 19.19 -6.82 13.62
CA GLU A 135 19.84 -7.43 12.46
C GLU A 135 20.03 -6.45 11.30
N ARG A 136 19.47 -5.23 11.42
CA ARG A 136 19.57 -4.19 10.40
C ARG A 136 20.57 -3.11 10.82
N LYS A 137 21.54 -2.86 9.94
CA LYS A 137 22.48 -1.75 10.13
C LYS A 137 21.74 -0.42 10.05
N ARG A 138 21.93 0.44 11.05
CA ARG A 138 21.34 1.79 11.12
C ARG A 138 22.35 2.82 11.55
N GLU A 139 22.13 4.07 11.14
CA GLU A 139 22.82 5.24 11.63
C GLU A 139 21.94 5.92 12.69
N TYR A 140 22.39 5.97 13.92
CA TYR A 140 21.66 6.55 15.07
C TYR A 140 21.86 8.08 15.14
N SER A 141 21.86 8.76 14.00
CA SER A 141 22.10 10.21 13.85
C SER A 141 23.44 10.67 14.44
N GLY A 142 24.43 9.78 14.52
CA GLY A 142 25.74 10.05 15.11
C GLY A 142 25.74 10.15 16.64
N TYR A 143 24.61 9.93 17.30
CA TYR A 143 24.51 9.99 18.75
C TYR A 143 24.97 8.67 19.41
N PRO A 144 25.57 8.73 20.62
CA PRO A 144 25.95 7.53 21.34
C PRO A 144 24.72 6.70 21.73
N VAL A 145 24.88 5.37 21.68
CA VAL A 145 23.87 4.41 22.10
C VAL A 145 24.33 3.71 23.37
N TYR A 146 23.59 3.86 24.45
CA TYR A 146 23.77 3.15 25.70
C TYR A 146 22.90 1.91 25.70
N TRP A 147 23.55 0.74 25.75
CA TRP A 147 22.88 -0.55 25.73
C TRP A 147 22.56 -1.03 27.13
N LEU A 148 21.28 -1.16 27.44
CA LEU A 148 20.77 -1.54 28.74
C LEU A 148 20.55 -3.06 28.91
N GLY A 149 20.98 -3.87 27.90
CA GLY A 149 20.74 -5.30 27.93
C GLY A 149 19.28 -5.66 27.64
N ARG A 150 18.84 -6.82 28.12
CA ARG A 150 17.44 -7.26 28.03
C ARG A 150 16.69 -6.84 29.29
N ALA A 151 15.52 -6.24 29.12
CA ALA A 151 14.57 -6.01 30.20
C ALA A 151 13.63 -7.20 30.34
N ASN A 152 13.20 -7.53 31.55
CA ASN A 152 12.08 -8.44 31.72
C ASN A 152 10.76 -7.75 31.33
N ASN A 153 9.75 -8.56 31.00
CA ASN A 153 8.47 -8.03 30.50
C ASN A 153 7.77 -7.10 31.51
N GLU A 154 7.89 -7.36 32.79
CA GLU A 154 7.26 -6.52 33.84
C GLU A 154 7.86 -5.13 33.89
N GLU A 155 9.20 -5.03 33.95
CA GLU A 155 9.91 -3.75 33.93
C GLU A 155 9.59 -2.96 32.66
N SER A 156 9.70 -3.61 31.48
CA SER A 156 9.47 -2.98 30.21
C SER A 156 8.03 -2.49 30.06
N LEU A 157 7.04 -3.34 30.32
CA LEU A 157 5.62 -2.99 30.20
C LEU A 157 5.20 -1.88 31.15
N ASN A 158 5.67 -1.91 32.41
CA ASN A 158 5.38 -0.85 33.37
C ASN A 158 5.98 0.49 32.94
N TYR A 159 7.20 0.48 32.41
CA TYR A 159 7.87 1.67 31.92
C TYR A 159 7.16 2.24 30.67
N LEU A 160 6.81 1.40 29.71
CA LEU A 160 6.08 1.80 28.49
C LEU A 160 4.68 2.33 28.80
N ARG A 161 3.98 1.72 29.76
CA ARG A 161 2.69 2.20 30.24
C ARG A 161 2.78 3.62 30.80
N ALA A 162 3.82 3.90 31.56
CA ALA A 162 4.08 5.25 32.11
C ALA A 162 4.32 6.26 30.95
N ILE A 163 5.11 5.88 29.94
CA ILE A 163 5.32 6.73 28.75
C ILE A 163 4.00 7.00 28.04
N ALA A 164 3.20 5.97 27.76
CA ALA A 164 1.93 6.11 27.07
C ALA A 164 0.94 7.03 27.83
N ALA A 165 0.95 7.00 29.15
CA ALA A 165 0.03 7.77 29.99
C ALA A 165 0.47 9.22 30.22
N ALA A 166 1.77 9.48 30.31
CA ALA A 166 2.31 10.75 30.80
C ALA A 166 2.73 11.75 29.70
N THR A 167 2.77 11.32 28.45
CA THR A 167 3.39 12.12 27.39
C THR A 167 2.33 12.93 26.64
N PRO A 168 2.44 14.26 26.59
CA PRO A 168 1.57 15.11 25.75
C PRO A 168 1.88 14.96 24.26
N LEU A 169 2.99 14.31 23.89
CA LEU A 169 3.37 14.07 22.49
C LEU A 169 2.70 12.80 21.98
N ASP A 170 1.67 12.95 21.16
CA ASP A 170 0.90 11.85 20.56
C ASP A 170 1.76 10.77 19.94
N GLN A 171 2.86 11.14 19.25
CA GLN A 171 3.75 10.18 18.60
C GLN A 171 4.47 9.25 19.57
N LEU A 172 4.95 9.74 20.70
CA LEU A 172 5.60 8.91 21.71
C LEU A 172 4.62 7.94 22.35
N SER A 173 3.42 8.41 22.64
CA SER A 173 2.36 7.56 23.21
C SER A 173 1.95 6.44 22.26
N GLU A 174 1.77 6.72 20.95
CA GLU A 174 1.47 5.70 19.93
C GLU A 174 2.60 4.68 19.80
N ARG A 175 3.87 5.13 19.88
CA ARG A 175 5.05 4.25 19.86
C ARG A 175 5.14 3.36 21.09
N ALA A 176 4.78 3.88 22.25
CA ALA A 176 4.73 3.09 23.48
C ALA A 176 3.63 2.01 23.38
N VAL A 177 2.45 2.33 22.83
CA VAL A 177 1.39 1.34 22.57
C VAL A 177 1.84 0.26 21.58
N LEU A 178 2.54 0.63 20.50
CA LEU A 178 3.16 -0.32 19.59
C LEU A 178 4.13 -1.25 20.34
N ALA A 179 5.08 -0.67 21.09
CA ALA A 179 6.08 -1.46 21.80
C ALA A 179 5.43 -2.43 22.81
N ILE A 180 4.39 -1.98 23.54
CA ILE A 180 3.58 -2.84 24.43
C ILE A 180 2.99 -4.01 23.64
N ALA A 181 2.36 -3.74 22.50
CA ALA A 181 1.69 -4.76 21.69
C ALA A 181 2.64 -5.80 21.08
N LEU A 182 3.95 -5.49 21.01
CA LEU A 182 4.97 -6.40 20.50
C LEU A 182 5.51 -7.37 21.56
N HIS A 183 5.23 -7.15 22.86
CA HIS A 183 5.69 -8.04 23.93
C HIS A 183 4.98 -9.39 23.91
N ASP A 184 5.72 -10.46 24.17
CA ASP A 184 5.20 -11.80 24.43
C ASP A 184 4.79 -11.93 25.91
N ASP A 185 3.62 -11.37 26.23
CA ASP A 185 3.13 -11.32 27.60
C ASP A 185 1.60 -11.27 27.67
N ALA A 186 1.01 -12.09 28.52
CA ALA A 186 -0.45 -12.16 28.68
C ALA A 186 -1.11 -10.83 29.13
N ARG A 187 -0.36 -9.98 29.85
CA ARG A 187 -0.85 -8.67 30.35
C ARG A 187 -1.09 -7.64 29.25
N VAL A 188 -0.52 -7.84 28.05
CA VAL A 188 -0.64 -6.92 26.91
C VAL A 188 -2.10 -6.67 26.55
N ALA A 189 -2.91 -7.72 26.48
CA ALA A 189 -4.32 -7.60 26.12
C ALA A 189 -5.09 -6.71 27.14
N ASP A 190 -4.87 -6.89 28.41
CA ASP A 190 -5.53 -6.10 29.47
C ASP A 190 -5.02 -4.65 29.51
N MET A 191 -3.74 -4.42 29.24
CA MET A 191 -3.20 -3.07 29.10
C MET A 191 -3.82 -2.33 27.91
N LEU A 192 -3.96 -2.98 26.76
CA LEU A 192 -4.62 -2.39 25.59
C LEU A 192 -6.10 -2.11 25.85
N LYS A 193 -6.83 -3.03 26.53
CA LYS A 193 -8.22 -2.79 26.96
C LYS A 193 -8.33 -1.55 27.84
N ASN A 194 -7.43 -1.41 28.81
CA ASN A 194 -7.41 -0.24 29.69
C ASN A 194 -7.19 1.06 28.89
N PHE A 195 -6.25 1.10 27.95
CA PHE A 195 -6.07 2.27 27.10
C PHE A 195 -7.30 2.58 26.26
N ILE A 196 -7.98 1.58 25.72
CA ILE A 196 -9.21 1.77 24.93
C ILE A 196 -10.32 2.40 25.78
N THR A 197 -10.51 1.91 27.02
CA THR A 197 -11.64 2.29 27.87
C THR A 197 -11.40 3.55 28.69
N SER A 198 -10.16 3.83 29.07
CA SER A 198 -9.84 4.83 30.09
C SER A 198 -8.97 6.00 29.59
N SER A 199 -8.32 5.87 28.42
CA SER A 199 -7.48 6.96 27.92
C SER A 199 -8.32 8.13 27.40
N PRO A 200 -8.03 9.37 27.82
CA PRO A 200 -8.64 10.56 27.25
C PRO A 200 -8.14 10.86 25.82
N ASN A 201 -7.01 10.29 25.43
CA ASN A 201 -6.40 10.52 24.13
C ASN A 201 -6.98 9.56 23.08
N GLN A 202 -7.71 10.12 22.12
CA GLN A 202 -8.37 9.36 21.03
C GLN A 202 -7.36 8.60 20.16
N ARG A 203 -6.13 9.09 19.96
CA ARG A 203 -5.10 8.39 19.17
C ARG A 203 -4.62 7.15 19.89
N ILE A 204 -4.37 7.23 21.19
CA ILE A 204 -4.02 6.07 22.03
C ILE A 204 -5.13 5.03 21.95
N ARG A 205 -6.39 5.45 22.12
CA ARG A 205 -7.55 4.54 22.01
C ARG A 205 -7.59 3.86 20.66
N SER A 206 -7.49 4.61 19.56
CA SER A 206 -7.52 4.07 18.19
C SER A 206 -6.35 3.12 17.91
N SER A 207 -5.13 3.48 18.31
CA SER A 207 -3.93 2.65 18.20
C SER A 207 -4.07 1.36 18.98
N SER A 208 -4.60 1.44 20.21
CA SER A 208 -4.82 0.27 21.07
C SER A 208 -5.88 -0.68 20.46
N VAL A 209 -6.94 -0.15 19.84
CA VAL A 209 -7.92 -0.98 19.11
C VAL A 209 -7.28 -1.73 17.94
N TYR A 210 -6.44 -1.04 17.16
CA TYR A 210 -5.71 -1.67 16.05
C TYR A 210 -4.81 -2.82 16.56
N TRP A 211 -3.98 -2.54 17.57
CA TRP A 211 -3.08 -3.54 18.13
C TRP A 211 -3.80 -4.68 18.84
N MET A 212 -4.97 -4.41 19.44
CA MET A 212 -5.84 -5.45 20.01
C MET A 212 -6.24 -6.50 18.97
N GLY A 213 -6.56 -6.07 17.75
CA GLY A 213 -6.83 -6.98 16.63
C GLY A 213 -5.61 -7.80 16.24
N GLN A 214 -4.40 -7.21 16.31
CA GLN A 214 -3.16 -7.89 15.95
C GLN A 214 -2.68 -8.87 17.05
N VAL A 215 -2.98 -8.61 18.32
CA VAL A 215 -2.66 -9.51 19.43
C VAL A 215 -3.49 -10.80 19.34
N GLY A 216 -4.73 -10.71 18.84
CA GLY A 216 -5.63 -11.86 18.68
C GLY A 216 -6.37 -12.25 19.97
N GLY A 217 -7.34 -13.16 19.84
CA GLY A 217 -8.12 -13.68 20.96
C GLY A 217 -9.08 -12.67 21.63
N GLN A 218 -9.26 -11.48 21.04
CA GLN A 218 -10.02 -10.38 21.65
C GLN A 218 -11.24 -9.94 20.83
N THR A 219 -11.68 -10.75 19.88
CA THR A 219 -12.77 -10.42 18.96
C THR A 219 -14.10 -10.16 19.67
N THR A 220 -14.38 -10.86 20.77
CA THR A 220 -15.57 -10.62 21.61
C THR A 220 -15.55 -9.23 22.24
N PHE A 221 -14.43 -8.80 22.79
CA PHE A 221 -14.28 -7.45 23.35
C PHE A 221 -14.40 -6.39 22.24
N LEU A 222 -13.74 -6.57 21.11
CA LEU A 222 -13.87 -5.67 19.97
C LEU A 222 -15.32 -5.57 19.46
N ALA A 223 -16.04 -6.69 19.44
CA ALA A 223 -17.46 -6.71 19.08
C ALA A 223 -18.33 -5.94 20.07
N SER A 224 -18.00 -5.97 21.36
CA SER A 224 -18.71 -5.15 22.36
C SER A 224 -18.51 -3.65 22.11
N LEU A 225 -17.33 -3.21 21.69
CA LEU A 225 -17.08 -1.82 21.29
C LEU A 225 -17.91 -1.42 20.07
N VAL A 226 -18.02 -2.30 19.06
CA VAL A 226 -18.86 -2.03 17.87
C VAL A 226 -20.32 -1.85 18.24
N ARG A 227 -20.85 -2.65 19.17
CA ARG A 227 -22.25 -2.57 19.63
C ARG A 227 -22.53 -1.39 20.55
N ASN A 228 -21.52 -0.86 21.23
CA ASN A 228 -21.70 0.22 22.19
C ASN A 228 -22.08 1.53 21.50
N GLU A 229 -23.35 1.90 21.52
CA GLU A 229 -23.85 3.13 20.87
C GLU A 229 -23.33 4.41 21.52
N SER A 230 -22.88 4.35 22.78
CA SER A 230 -22.25 5.49 23.48
C SER A 230 -20.79 5.70 23.10
N GLU A 231 -20.18 4.73 22.41
CA GLU A 231 -18.79 4.82 21.98
C GLU A 231 -18.68 5.67 20.70
N GLU A 232 -17.55 6.37 20.56
CA GLU A 232 -17.26 7.17 19.38
C GLU A 232 -17.32 6.34 18.09
N LYS A 233 -17.98 6.86 17.05
CA LYS A 233 -18.14 6.18 15.77
C LYS A 233 -16.80 5.74 15.16
N LYS A 234 -15.75 6.54 15.34
CA LYS A 234 -14.40 6.21 14.87
C LYS A 234 -13.86 4.96 15.55
N ILE A 235 -14.00 4.86 16.87
CA ILE A 235 -13.54 3.69 17.65
C ILE A 235 -14.35 2.45 17.26
N ARG A 236 -15.67 2.56 17.13
CA ARG A 236 -16.55 1.46 16.67
C ARG A 236 -16.13 0.93 15.29
N ARG A 237 -15.82 1.82 14.34
CA ARG A 237 -15.32 1.44 13.01
C ARG A 237 -13.96 0.78 13.08
N SER A 238 -13.04 1.34 13.87
CA SER A 238 -11.71 0.75 14.08
C SER A 238 -11.82 -0.65 14.69
N ALA A 239 -12.73 -0.86 15.63
CA ALA A 239 -12.98 -2.17 16.24
C ALA A 239 -13.52 -3.19 15.22
N ALA A 240 -14.45 -2.79 14.34
CA ALA A 240 -14.91 -3.67 13.25
C ALA A 240 -13.74 -4.08 12.33
N HIS A 241 -12.90 -3.12 11.92
CA HIS A 241 -11.70 -3.42 11.11
C HIS A 241 -10.70 -4.32 11.84
N ALA A 242 -10.48 -4.09 13.14
CA ALA A 242 -9.60 -4.91 13.97
C ALA A 242 -10.05 -6.37 14.04
N ILE A 243 -11.38 -6.63 14.12
CA ILE A 243 -11.95 -7.99 14.04
C ILE A 243 -11.60 -8.64 12.69
N GLY A 244 -11.77 -7.91 11.58
CA GLY A 244 -11.46 -8.45 10.24
C GLY A 244 -9.97 -8.68 9.98
N GLN A 245 -9.09 -7.97 10.70
CA GLN A 245 -7.65 -8.13 10.61
C GLN A 245 -7.10 -9.15 11.62
N SER A 246 -7.91 -9.53 12.62
CA SER A 246 -7.53 -10.58 13.55
C SER A 246 -7.41 -11.92 12.83
N ARG A 247 -6.51 -12.77 13.31
CA ARG A 247 -6.36 -14.13 12.78
C ARG A 247 -7.25 -15.14 13.51
N ASP A 248 -8.25 -14.64 14.22
CA ASP A 248 -9.16 -15.49 14.99
C ASP A 248 -10.14 -16.22 14.05
N PRO A 249 -10.22 -17.55 14.09
CA PRO A 249 -11.13 -18.32 13.21
C PRO A 249 -12.59 -17.96 13.38
N GLY A 250 -12.98 -17.41 14.55
CA GLY A 250 -14.36 -16.99 14.85
C GLY A 250 -14.71 -15.56 14.39
N SER A 251 -13.83 -14.86 13.68
CA SER A 251 -14.06 -13.46 13.29
C SER A 251 -15.25 -13.29 12.35
N ILE A 252 -15.46 -14.18 11.37
CA ILE A 252 -16.58 -14.07 10.42
C ILE A 252 -17.95 -14.24 11.08
N PRO A 253 -18.24 -15.26 11.90
CA PRO A 253 -19.50 -15.34 12.64
C PRO A 253 -19.79 -14.09 13.50
N ILE A 254 -18.75 -13.51 14.11
CA ILE A 254 -18.89 -12.28 14.90
C ILE A 254 -19.26 -11.10 13.99
N LEU A 255 -18.60 -10.96 12.83
CA LEU A 255 -18.93 -9.90 11.86
C LEU A 255 -20.33 -10.07 11.27
N GLN A 256 -20.81 -11.30 11.05
CA GLN A 256 -22.19 -11.58 10.64
C GLN A 256 -23.19 -11.08 11.69
N GLY A 257 -23.00 -11.45 12.97
CA GLY A 257 -23.88 -10.98 14.05
C GLY A 257 -23.80 -9.45 14.26
N LEU A 258 -22.68 -8.81 13.98
CA LEU A 258 -22.57 -7.35 13.98
C LEU A 258 -23.33 -6.72 12.82
N TYR A 259 -23.20 -7.28 11.61
CA TYR A 259 -23.92 -6.81 10.43
C TYR A 259 -25.44 -6.83 10.63
N GLU A 260 -25.98 -7.86 11.28
CA GLU A 260 -27.41 -7.99 11.60
C GLU A 260 -27.87 -7.03 12.69
N SER A 261 -27.04 -6.79 13.72
CA SER A 261 -27.41 -6.01 14.91
C SER A 261 -27.18 -4.51 14.76
N VAL A 262 -26.23 -4.07 13.92
CA VAL A 262 -25.86 -2.66 13.76
C VAL A 262 -26.85 -1.94 12.85
N LYS A 263 -27.48 -0.87 13.35
CA LYS A 263 -28.46 -0.06 12.61
C LYS A 263 -27.81 1.01 11.74
N ASP A 264 -26.66 1.56 12.16
CA ASP A 264 -25.94 2.60 11.42
C ASP A 264 -25.39 2.04 10.10
N ALA A 265 -25.86 2.59 8.97
CA ALA A 265 -25.50 2.12 7.63
C ALA A 265 -24.00 2.24 7.33
N GLU A 266 -23.32 3.28 7.82
CA GLU A 266 -21.87 3.45 7.62
C GLU A 266 -21.08 2.40 8.40
N LEU A 267 -21.48 2.14 9.64
CA LEU A 267 -20.85 1.11 10.46
C LEU A 267 -21.11 -0.31 9.90
N ARG A 268 -22.32 -0.58 9.38
CA ARG A 268 -22.61 -1.83 8.66
C ARG A 268 -21.66 -2.02 7.46
N ARG A 269 -21.42 -0.97 6.67
CA ARG A 269 -20.44 -1.02 5.56
C ARG A 269 -19.02 -1.25 6.05
N SER A 270 -18.66 -0.72 7.22
CA SER A 270 -17.35 -1.00 7.83
C SER A 270 -17.21 -2.47 8.25
N VAL A 271 -18.27 -3.08 8.77
CA VAL A 271 -18.33 -4.53 9.07
C VAL A 271 -18.18 -5.37 7.80
N ILE A 272 -18.87 -5.00 6.70
CA ILE A 272 -18.71 -5.67 5.40
C ILE A 272 -17.25 -5.58 4.92
N SER A 273 -16.67 -4.38 5.00
CA SER A 273 -15.26 -4.18 4.61
C SER A 273 -14.30 -5.01 5.46
N ALA A 274 -14.58 -5.14 6.76
CA ALA A 274 -13.81 -5.95 7.69
C ALA A 274 -13.85 -7.44 7.30
N ALA A 275 -15.00 -7.96 6.91
CA ALA A 275 -15.13 -9.35 6.44
C ALA A 275 -14.28 -9.62 5.18
N GLY A 276 -14.10 -8.62 4.32
CA GLY A 276 -13.23 -8.73 3.15
C GLY A 276 -11.73 -8.80 3.45
N ASN A 277 -11.33 -8.55 4.69
CA ASN A 277 -9.94 -8.64 5.16
C ASN A 277 -9.70 -9.84 6.09
N ALA A 278 -10.75 -10.59 6.41
CA ALA A 278 -10.63 -11.75 7.31
C ALA A 278 -9.86 -12.90 6.64
N VAL A 279 -9.13 -13.65 7.45
CA VAL A 279 -8.29 -14.77 7.00
C VAL A 279 -9.11 -15.98 6.57
N ASP A 280 -10.34 -16.09 7.05
CA ASP A 280 -11.23 -17.24 6.83
C ASP A 280 -11.93 -17.11 5.46
N GLU A 281 -11.23 -17.55 4.40
CA GLU A 281 -11.62 -17.29 3.01
C GLU A 281 -13.02 -17.80 2.65
N GLN A 282 -13.39 -19.04 3.01
CA GLN A 282 -14.66 -19.62 2.59
C GLN A 282 -15.88 -18.99 3.31
N PRO A 283 -15.89 -18.85 4.64
CA PRO A 283 -16.99 -18.16 5.34
C PRO A 283 -17.10 -16.69 4.93
N ALA A 284 -15.97 -15.99 4.76
CA ALA A 284 -15.95 -14.60 4.31
C ALA A 284 -16.56 -14.44 2.92
N TYR A 285 -16.15 -15.30 1.98
CA TYR A 285 -16.70 -15.30 0.62
C TYR A 285 -18.23 -15.50 0.62
N THR A 286 -18.71 -16.52 1.34
CA THR A 286 -20.14 -16.84 1.41
C THR A 286 -20.94 -15.69 2.00
N PHE A 287 -20.45 -15.08 3.07
CA PHE A 287 -21.08 -13.93 3.71
C PHE A 287 -21.16 -12.71 2.77
N LEU A 288 -20.04 -12.35 2.16
CA LEU A 288 -19.97 -11.21 1.24
C LEU A 288 -20.83 -11.43 -0.01
N LEU A 289 -20.83 -12.64 -0.54
CA LEU A 289 -21.65 -13.00 -1.70
C LEU A 289 -23.15 -12.91 -1.39
N GLY A 290 -23.57 -13.32 -0.21
CA GLY A 290 -24.94 -13.16 0.26
C GLY A 290 -25.37 -11.68 0.28
N ILE A 291 -24.57 -10.82 0.89
CA ILE A 291 -24.85 -9.36 0.93
C ILE A 291 -24.84 -8.78 -0.49
N ALA A 292 -23.85 -9.11 -1.32
CA ALA A 292 -23.72 -8.58 -2.67
C ALA A 292 -24.92 -8.92 -3.57
N LYS A 293 -25.59 -10.06 -3.32
CA LYS A 293 -26.75 -10.52 -4.09
C LYS A 293 -28.07 -9.95 -3.61
N SER A 294 -28.24 -9.69 -2.30
CA SER A 294 -29.57 -9.53 -1.73
C SER A 294 -29.78 -8.37 -0.75
N ASP A 295 -28.72 -7.64 -0.32
CA ASP A 295 -28.92 -6.52 0.59
C ASP A 295 -29.77 -5.42 -0.07
N PRO A 296 -30.80 -4.87 0.61
CA PRO A 296 -31.61 -3.78 0.05
C PRO A 296 -30.81 -2.49 -0.20
N ASP A 297 -29.78 -2.21 0.61
CA ASP A 297 -28.88 -1.06 0.41
C ASP A 297 -27.84 -1.34 -0.69
N TRP A 298 -27.97 -0.66 -1.81
CA TRP A 298 -27.00 -0.79 -2.91
C TRP A 298 -25.55 -0.44 -2.50
N GLN A 299 -25.36 0.43 -1.49
CA GLN A 299 -24.03 0.77 -0.98
C GLN A 299 -23.43 -0.42 -0.21
N ALA A 300 -24.24 -1.16 0.52
CA ALA A 300 -23.82 -2.42 1.16
C ALA A 300 -23.45 -3.46 0.09
N ARG A 301 -24.31 -3.67 -0.93
CA ARG A 301 -24.01 -4.57 -2.05
C ARG A 301 -22.70 -4.18 -2.74
N ARG A 302 -22.54 -2.90 -3.11
CA ARG A 302 -21.28 -2.39 -3.71
C ARG A 302 -20.06 -2.64 -2.84
N THR A 303 -20.19 -2.44 -1.52
CA THR A 303 -19.08 -2.64 -0.58
C THR A 303 -18.68 -4.12 -0.49
N ALA A 304 -19.66 -5.02 -0.51
CA ALA A 304 -19.43 -6.46 -0.47
C ALA A 304 -18.82 -7.02 -1.77
N VAL A 305 -19.16 -6.46 -2.93
CA VAL A 305 -18.65 -6.91 -4.24
C VAL A 305 -17.14 -6.73 -4.36
N ARG A 306 -16.60 -5.61 -3.86
CA ARG A 306 -15.19 -5.27 -4.07
C ARG A 306 -14.20 -6.34 -3.58
N PRO A 307 -14.28 -6.87 -2.34
CA PRO A 307 -13.36 -7.89 -1.86
C PRO A 307 -13.56 -9.26 -2.52
N ILE A 308 -14.73 -9.55 -3.10
CA ILE A 308 -15.02 -10.86 -3.74
C ILE A 308 -13.98 -11.17 -4.83
N GLY A 309 -13.54 -10.19 -5.62
CA GLY A 309 -12.56 -10.38 -6.69
C GLY A 309 -11.17 -10.84 -6.23
N ARG A 310 -10.85 -10.73 -4.94
CA ARG A 310 -9.54 -11.13 -4.38
C ARG A 310 -9.48 -12.59 -3.96
N PHE A 311 -10.62 -13.25 -3.81
CA PHE A 311 -10.65 -14.66 -3.44
C PHE A 311 -10.15 -15.54 -4.59
N LYS A 312 -9.25 -16.47 -4.28
CA LYS A 312 -8.66 -17.40 -5.26
C LYS A 312 -9.56 -18.63 -5.44
N ARG A 313 -10.66 -18.46 -6.18
CA ARG A 313 -11.68 -19.49 -6.40
C ARG A 313 -12.12 -19.49 -7.86
N ASP A 314 -12.44 -20.64 -8.39
CA ASP A 314 -12.84 -20.81 -9.80
C ASP A 314 -14.21 -20.19 -10.11
N ASP A 315 -15.12 -20.13 -9.13
CA ASP A 315 -16.48 -19.63 -9.24
C ASP A 315 -16.61 -18.09 -9.16
N VAL A 316 -15.59 -17.39 -8.68
CA VAL A 316 -15.61 -15.93 -8.48
C VAL A 316 -16.02 -15.17 -9.74
N THR A 317 -15.48 -15.53 -10.89
CA THR A 317 -15.80 -14.86 -12.16
C THR A 317 -17.27 -14.95 -12.50
N GLU A 318 -17.88 -16.13 -12.34
CA GLU A 318 -19.29 -16.35 -12.65
C GLU A 318 -20.22 -15.70 -11.62
N ASP A 319 -19.86 -15.72 -10.33
CA ASP A 319 -20.65 -15.03 -9.31
C ASP A 319 -20.63 -13.51 -9.49
N LEU A 320 -19.46 -12.93 -9.86
CA LEU A 320 -19.38 -11.50 -10.19
C LEU A 320 -20.20 -11.16 -11.44
N MET A 321 -20.21 -12.03 -12.45
CA MET A 321 -21.05 -11.86 -13.64
C MET A 321 -22.54 -11.93 -13.32
N LYS A 322 -22.97 -12.84 -12.45
CA LYS A 322 -24.37 -12.88 -11.98
C LYS A 322 -24.78 -11.58 -11.26
N ILE A 323 -23.89 -11.04 -10.40
CA ILE A 323 -24.12 -9.75 -9.74
C ILE A 323 -24.21 -8.64 -10.79
N PHE A 324 -23.25 -8.57 -11.73
CA PHE A 324 -23.25 -7.59 -12.82
C PHE A 324 -24.56 -7.61 -13.63
N THR A 325 -25.03 -8.79 -13.98
CA THR A 325 -26.23 -8.95 -14.83
C THR A 325 -27.50 -8.59 -14.06
N ASN A 326 -27.63 -9.06 -12.81
CA ASN A 326 -28.89 -9.01 -12.08
C ASN A 326 -29.09 -7.73 -11.25
N ASP A 327 -28.01 -7.02 -10.88
CA ASP A 327 -28.15 -5.78 -10.12
C ASP A 327 -28.66 -4.64 -11.00
N THR A 328 -29.56 -3.84 -10.47
CA THR A 328 -30.12 -2.69 -11.17
C THR A 328 -29.29 -1.42 -11.00
N HIS A 329 -28.43 -1.38 -9.98
CA HIS A 329 -27.71 -0.16 -9.62
C HIS A 329 -26.35 -0.07 -10.34
N LEU A 330 -26.15 1.02 -11.08
CA LEU A 330 -24.95 1.23 -11.92
C LEU A 330 -23.63 1.10 -11.15
N GLU A 331 -23.57 1.62 -9.91
CA GLU A 331 -22.34 1.57 -9.11
C GLU A 331 -22.01 0.16 -8.60
N VAL A 332 -23.01 -0.70 -8.40
CA VAL A 332 -22.78 -2.12 -8.09
C VAL A 332 -22.21 -2.83 -9.33
N LYS A 333 -22.79 -2.60 -10.51
CA LYS A 333 -22.26 -3.12 -11.79
C LYS A 333 -20.81 -2.67 -12.03
N ARG A 334 -20.51 -1.40 -11.84
CA ARG A 334 -19.13 -0.87 -11.94
C ARG A 334 -18.18 -1.55 -10.93
N SER A 335 -18.65 -1.81 -9.71
CA SER A 335 -17.86 -2.52 -8.70
C SER A 335 -17.59 -3.96 -9.11
N ALA A 336 -18.56 -4.64 -9.72
CA ALA A 336 -18.37 -6.00 -10.24
C ALA A 336 -17.32 -6.06 -11.37
N LEU A 337 -17.31 -5.08 -12.29
CA LEU A 337 -16.29 -5.00 -13.33
C LEU A 337 -14.88 -4.83 -12.74
N ARG A 338 -14.72 -3.95 -11.73
CA ARG A 338 -13.42 -3.78 -11.06
C ARG A 338 -13.01 -5.05 -10.31
N ALA A 339 -13.95 -5.71 -9.63
CA ALA A 339 -13.69 -6.97 -8.94
C ALA A 339 -13.27 -8.10 -9.92
N LEU A 340 -13.83 -8.13 -11.14
CA LEU A 340 -13.38 -9.05 -12.19
C LEU A 340 -11.91 -8.85 -12.56
N ALA A 341 -11.38 -7.62 -12.60
CA ALA A 341 -9.97 -7.40 -12.86
C ALA A 341 -9.07 -7.98 -11.73
N GLU A 342 -9.51 -7.86 -10.49
CA GLU A 342 -8.77 -8.36 -9.33
C GLU A 342 -8.58 -9.90 -9.37
N THR A 343 -9.47 -10.65 -10.03
CA THR A 343 -9.36 -12.11 -10.14
C THR A 343 -8.13 -12.57 -10.93
N LYS A 344 -7.61 -11.72 -11.82
CA LYS A 344 -6.47 -11.97 -12.72
C LYS A 344 -6.60 -13.23 -13.62
N THR A 345 -7.80 -13.76 -13.82
CA THR A 345 -8.03 -14.94 -14.67
C THR A 345 -8.24 -14.55 -16.14
N PRO A 346 -7.86 -15.42 -17.12
CA PRO A 346 -8.18 -15.20 -18.52
C PRO A 346 -9.70 -15.14 -18.77
N ARG A 347 -10.48 -15.93 -18.02
CA ARG A 347 -11.95 -15.95 -18.11
C ARG A 347 -12.56 -14.60 -17.74
N ALA A 348 -12.06 -13.94 -16.68
CA ALA A 348 -12.53 -12.61 -16.32
C ALA A 348 -12.17 -11.56 -17.37
N LEU A 349 -10.98 -11.64 -17.98
CA LEU A 349 -10.61 -10.77 -19.10
C LEU A 349 -11.53 -10.94 -20.32
N ALA A 350 -11.87 -12.17 -20.65
CA ALA A 350 -12.82 -12.45 -21.74
C ALA A 350 -14.21 -11.85 -21.46
N ARG A 351 -14.70 -11.96 -20.20
CA ARG A 351 -15.98 -11.34 -19.80
C ARG A 351 -15.93 -9.80 -19.84
N LEU A 352 -14.82 -9.20 -19.41
CA LEU A 352 -14.63 -7.75 -19.53
C LEU A 352 -14.62 -7.31 -20.99
N SER A 353 -13.96 -8.06 -21.88
CA SER A 353 -13.92 -7.79 -23.31
C SER A 353 -15.31 -7.89 -23.96
N GLU A 354 -16.11 -8.88 -23.56
CA GLU A 354 -17.50 -9.04 -24.01
C GLU A 354 -18.36 -7.83 -23.62
N ILE A 355 -18.27 -7.39 -22.37
CA ILE A 355 -19.02 -6.21 -21.86
C ILE A 355 -18.54 -4.93 -22.55
N ALA A 356 -17.23 -4.77 -22.74
CA ALA A 356 -16.65 -3.61 -23.43
C ALA A 356 -17.16 -3.45 -24.87
N ARG A 357 -17.46 -4.57 -25.54
CA ARG A 357 -18.01 -4.57 -26.93
C ARG A 357 -19.52 -4.39 -26.97
N ASN A 358 -20.25 -5.08 -26.09
CA ASN A 358 -21.67 -5.37 -26.33
C ASN A 358 -22.63 -4.69 -25.32
N ASP A 359 -22.15 -4.15 -24.19
CA ASP A 359 -23.05 -3.55 -23.22
C ASP A 359 -23.73 -2.30 -23.80
N THR A 360 -25.04 -2.19 -23.60
CA THR A 360 -25.81 -1.04 -24.10
C THR A 360 -25.45 0.27 -23.39
N ASN A 361 -24.97 0.18 -22.16
CA ASN A 361 -24.56 1.35 -21.37
C ASN A 361 -23.11 1.75 -21.67
N ALA A 362 -22.93 2.88 -22.35
CA ALA A 362 -21.60 3.39 -22.70
C ALA A 362 -20.66 3.57 -21.49
N GLU A 363 -21.18 3.92 -20.32
CA GLU A 363 -20.36 4.07 -19.12
C GLU A 363 -19.87 2.73 -18.56
N LEU A 364 -20.64 1.66 -18.71
CA LEU A 364 -20.19 0.30 -18.38
C LEU A 364 -19.15 -0.19 -19.37
N ARG A 365 -19.33 0.07 -20.70
CA ARG A 365 -18.28 -0.23 -21.68
C ARG A 365 -16.97 0.49 -21.34
N LYS A 366 -17.00 1.80 -21.09
CA LYS A 366 -15.80 2.57 -20.69
C LYS A 366 -15.18 2.05 -19.38
N THR A 367 -16.00 1.63 -18.42
CA THR A 367 -15.50 1.05 -17.17
C THR A 367 -14.80 -0.28 -17.45
N ALA A 368 -15.38 -1.17 -18.24
CA ALA A 368 -14.77 -2.43 -18.63
C ALA A 368 -13.42 -2.21 -19.35
N ILE A 369 -13.35 -1.24 -20.27
CA ILE A 369 -12.12 -0.89 -21.00
C ILE A 369 -11.02 -0.42 -20.05
N ARG A 370 -11.31 0.51 -19.13
CA ARG A 370 -10.33 0.99 -18.13
C ARG A 370 -9.84 -0.15 -17.26
N THR A 371 -10.77 -0.98 -16.80
CA THR A 371 -10.50 -2.15 -15.97
C THR A 371 -9.64 -3.20 -16.70
N MET A 372 -9.83 -3.35 -18.04
CA MET A 372 -8.93 -4.17 -18.88
C MET A 372 -7.52 -3.57 -18.90
N GLY A 373 -7.37 -2.25 -18.99
CA GLY A 373 -6.05 -1.58 -18.96
C GLY A 373 -5.24 -1.91 -17.70
N GLU A 374 -5.91 -2.01 -16.54
CA GLU A 374 -5.30 -2.41 -15.26
C GLU A 374 -4.68 -3.83 -15.29
N ARG A 375 -5.04 -4.65 -16.27
CA ARG A 375 -4.49 -5.99 -16.48
C ARG A 375 -3.12 -6.00 -17.18
N GLY A 376 -2.66 -4.85 -17.63
CA GLY A 376 -1.37 -4.69 -18.31
C GLY A 376 -1.27 -5.47 -19.62
N GLU A 377 -0.10 -6.04 -19.89
CA GLU A 377 0.22 -6.73 -21.16
C GLU A 377 -0.78 -7.83 -21.53
N ALA A 378 -1.37 -8.51 -20.55
CA ALA A 378 -2.37 -9.56 -20.80
C ALA A 378 -3.62 -9.05 -21.54
N ALA A 379 -3.94 -7.77 -21.47
CA ALA A 379 -5.11 -7.17 -22.11
C ALA A 379 -4.81 -6.51 -23.46
N VAL A 380 -3.56 -6.39 -23.88
CA VAL A 380 -3.17 -5.65 -25.09
C VAL A 380 -3.89 -6.17 -26.33
N ASP A 381 -3.90 -7.49 -26.55
CA ASP A 381 -4.54 -8.09 -27.73
C ASP A 381 -6.04 -7.77 -27.81
N GLU A 382 -6.74 -7.89 -26.70
CA GLU A 382 -8.18 -7.63 -26.65
C GLU A 382 -8.50 -6.14 -26.79
N LEU A 383 -7.68 -5.26 -26.21
CA LEU A 383 -7.83 -3.80 -26.36
C LEU A 383 -7.53 -3.35 -27.80
N LEU A 384 -6.54 -3.91 -28.47
CA LEU A 384 -6.25 -3.61 -29.88
C LEU A 384 -7.41 -4.05 -30.79
N LYS A 385 -7.89 -5.29 -30.64
CA LYS A 385 -9.07 -5.78 -31.37
C LYS A 385 -10.31 -4.91 -31.12
N LEU A 386 -10.51 -4.49 -29.87
CA LEU A 386 -11.63 -3.61 -29.50
C LEU A 386 -11.51 -2.25 -30.19
N PHE A 387 -10.32 -1.65 -30.22
CA PHE A 387 -10.09 -0.38 -30.91
C PHE A 387 -10.44 -0.46 -32.40
N ASP A 388 -10.05 -1.54 -33.05
CA ASP A 388 -10.26 -1.73 -34.49
C ASP A 388 -11.75 -1.95 -34.84
N SER A 389 -12.50 -2.64 -33.99
CA SER A 389 -13.93 -2.91 -34.16
C SER A 389 -14.87 -1.79 -33.73
N GLU A 390 -14.43 -0.91 -32.81
CA GLU A 390 -15.28 0.15 -32.25
C GLU A 390 -15.53 1.27 -33.28
N GLN A 391 -16.74 1.82 -33.28
CA GLN A 391 -17.11 2.92 -34.19
C GLN A 391 -17.27 4.26 -33.46
N VAL A 392 -17.53 4.23 -32.14
CA VAL A 392 -17.78 5.45 -31.37
C VAL A 392 -16.44 6.11 -31.00
N PRO A 393 -16.16 7.35 -31.47
CA PRO A 393 -14.87 8.01 -31.25
C PRO A 393 -14.50 8.15 -29.76
N GLU A 394 -15.49 8.43 -28.91
CA GLU A 394 -15.29 8.56 -27.47
C GLU A 394 -14.85 7.25 -26.81
N VAL A 395 -15.40 6.12 -27.24
CA VAL A 395 -14.99 4.79 -26.75
C VAL A 395 -13.60 4.47 -27.28
N LYS A 396 -13.29 4.74 -28.57
CA LYS A 396 -11.92 4.62 -29.12
C LYS A 396 -10.89 5.37 -28.27
N ARG A 397 -11.20 6.62 -27.90
CA ARG A 397 -10.30 7.39 -27.01
C ARG A 397 -10.11 6.74 -25.66
N THR A 398 -11.15 6.13 -25.10
CA THR A 398 -11.04 5.38 -23.83
C THR A 398 -10.13 4.16 -23.98
N VAL A 399 -10.23 3.44 -25.12
CA VAL A 399 -9.33 2.31 -25.41
C VAL A 399 -7.88 2.77 -25.53
N LEU A 400 -7.62 3.86 -26.28
CA LEU A 400 -6.27 4.42 -26.38
C LEU A 400 -5.70 4.82 -25.01
N GLN A 401 -6.54 5.43 -24.16
CA GLN A 401 -6.13 5.78 -22.79
C GLN A 401 -5.76 4.53 -21.98
N ALA A 402 -6.60 3.49 -22.03
CA ALA A 402 -6.30 2.23 -21.33
C ALA A 402 -5.01 1.55 -21.85
N LEU A 403 -4.81 1.56 -23.17
CA LEU A 403 -3.58 1.07 -23.78
C LEU A 403 -2.36 1.88 -23.35
N SER A 404 -2.47 3.22 -23.25
CA SER A 404 -1.33 4.09 -22.94
C SER A 404 -0.72 3.85 -21.56
N GLU A 405 -1.48 3.32 -20.61
CA GLU A 405 -1.00 2.94 -19.28
C GLU A 405 -0.11 1.68 -19.31
N ILE A 406 -0.15 0.93 -20.43
CA ILE A 406 0.64 -0.29 -20.62
C ILE A 406 1.97 0.06 -21.32
N LYS A 407 3.08 -0.31 -20.68
CA LYS A 407 4.42 -0.12 -21.25
C LYS A 407 4.75 -1.25 -22.24
N SER A 408 4.30 -1.10 -23.49
CA SER A 408 4.49 -2.09 -24.56
C SER A 408 4.84 -1.37 -25.87
N GLU A 409 5.79 -1.91 -26.64
CA GLU A 409 6.14 -1.41 -27.97
C GLU A 409 4.96 -1.54 -28.94
N ARG A 410 4.17 -2.60 -28.83
CA ARG A 410 2.97 -2.83 -29.62
C ARG A 410 1.93 -1.72 -29.42
N VAL A 411 1.82 -1.21 -28.20
CA VAL A 411 0.95 -0.06 -27.91
C VAL A 411 1.51 1.21 -28.54
N GLU A 412 2.81 1.44 -28.48
CA GLU A 412 3.43 2.60 -29.14
C GLU A 412 3.23 2.56 -30.65
N ASP A 413 3.40 1.39 -31.28
CA ASP A 413 3.12 1.16 -32.71
C ASP A 413 1.68 1.50 -33.06
N LYS A 414 0.71 1.07 -32.24
CA LYS A 414 -0.71 1.39 -32.45
C LYS A 414 -0.98 2.90 -32.32
N LEU A 415 -0.35 3.57 -31.37
CA LEU A 415 -0.49 5.03 -31.26
C LEU A 415 0.06 5.76 -32.51
N PHE A 416 1.19 5.31 -33.07
CA PHE A 416 1.70 5.85 -34.34
C PHE A 416 0.75 5.59 -35.51
N GLU A 417 0.23 4.38 -35.61
CA GLU A 417 -0.76 4.01 -36.62
C GLU A 417 -1.98 4.95 -36.55
N VAL A 418 -2.58 5.08 -35.36
CA VAL A 418 -3.79 5.89 -35.14
C VAL A 418 -3.53 7.37 -35.42
N ALA A 419 -2.36 7.89 -35.04
CA ALA A 419 -2.00 9.28 -35.29
C ALA A 419 -1.87 9.61 -36.79
N LYS A 420 -1.45 8.63 -37.62
CA LYS A 420 -1.30 8.75 -39.09
C LYS A 420 -2.56 8.43 -39.86
N ALA A 421 -3.41 7.52 -39.35
CA ALA A 421 -4.53 6.95 -40.06
C ALA A 421 -5.65 7.95 -40.37
N ASN A 422 -6.56 7.55 -41.22
CA ASN A 422 -7.82 8.28 -41.49
C ASN A 422 -8.84 8.03 -40.37
N GLN A 423 -8.49 8.51 -39.18
CA GLN A 423 -9.32 8.47 -37.96
C GLN A 423 -9.92 9.86 -37.70
N PRO A 424 -11.03 9.96 -36.94
CA PRO A 424 -11.56 11.26 -36.50
C PRO A 424 -10.48 12.12 -35.82
N THR A 425 -10.52 13.42 -36.08
CA THR A 425 -9.48 14.37 -35.61
C THR A 425 -9.24 14.27 -34.11
N ASP A 426 -10.29 14.08 -33.31
CA ASP A 426 -10.20 13.97 -31.85
C ASP A 426 -9.50 12.68 -31.39
N VAL A 427 -9.68 11.58 -32.12
CA VAL A 427 -8.99 10.29 -31.87
C VAL A 427 -7.50 10.42 -32.21
N ARG A 428 -7.17 11.05 -33.34
CA ARG A 428 -5.78 11.35 -33.75
C ARG A 428 -5.08 12.27 -32.72
N ARG A 429 -5.77 13.33 -32.29
CA ARG A 429 -5.25 14.24 -31.25
C ARG A 429 -4.97 13.49 -29.94
N GLN A 430 -5.84 12.58 -29.54
CA GLN A 430 -5.62 11.75 -28.35
C GLN A 430 -4.36 10.87 -28.51
N ALA A 431 -4.17 10.21 -29.66
CA ALA A 431 -2.97 9.41 -29.92
C ALA A 431 -1.68 10.28 -29.87
N ILE A 432 -1.70 11.48 -30.45
CA ILE A 432 -0.59 12.44 -30.40
C ILE A 432 -0.27 12.86 -28.95
N ARG A 433 -1.29 13.17 -28.15
CA ARG A 433 -1.11 13.51 -26.73
C ARG A 433 -0.44 12.36 -25.98
N LEU A 434 -0.94 11.14 -26.16
CA LEU A 434 -0.40 9.94 -25.49
C LEU A 434 1.03 9.60 -25.94
N LEU A 435 1.38 9.87 -27.21
CA LEU A 435 2.78 9.79 -27.67
C LEU A 435 3.67 10.85 -27.02
N GLY A 436 3.12 12.03 -26.69
CA GLY A 436 3.82 13.06 -25.92
C GLY A 436 4.24 12.59 -24.51
N GLU A 437 3.40 11.81 -23.86
CA GLU A 437 3.65 11.26 -22.53
C GLU A 437 4.72 10.14 -22.53
N ARG A 438 5.03 9.57 -23.70
CA ARG A 438 6.06 8.53 -23.85
C ARG A 438 7.43 9.13 -24.10
N VAL A 439 8.37 8.93 -23.18
CA VAL A 439 9.75 9.43 -23.29
C VAL A 439 10.58 8.47 -24.15
N SER A 440 10.27 8.41 -25.48
CA SER A 440 11.08 7.68 -26.46
C SER A 440 11.59 8.62 -27.54
N LYS A 441 12.79 8.35 -28.10
CA LYS A 441 13.33 9.08 -29.24
C LYS A 441 12.39 8.98 -30.44
N ARG A 442 11.84 7.80 -30.68
CA ARG A 442 10.90 7.50 -31.77
C ARG A 442 9.62 8.35 -31.70
N SER A 443 9.05 8.53 -30.49
CA SER A 443 7.90 9.40 -30.31
C SER A 443 8.24 10.86 -30.53
N PHE A 444 9.43 11.34 -30.10
CA PHE A 444 9.84 12.73 -30.35
C PHE A 444 10.05 13.01 -31.85
N GLU A 445 10.72 12.14 -32.58
CA GLU A 445 10.92 12.24 -34.03
C GLU A 445 9.56 12.30 -34.77
N PHE A 446 8.62 11.45 -34.38
CA PHE A 446 7.29 11.44 -34.95
C PHE A 446 6.50 12.74 -34.68
N LEU A 447 6.51 13.21 -33.43
CA LEU A 447 5.87 14.47 -33.04
C LEU A 447 6.48 15.66 -33.79
N SER A 448 7.81 15.65 -33.93
CA SER A 448 8.56 16.68 -34.66
C SER A 448 8.19 16.73 -36.14
N ALA A 449 8.09 15.57 -36.79
CA ALA A 449 7.65 15.46 -38.19
C ALA A 449 6.19 15.92 -38.36
N THR A 450 5.32 15.50 -37.44
CA THR A 450 3.90 15.88 -37.45
C THR A 450 3.71 17.40 -37.30
N ALA A 451 4.43 18.02 -36.35
CA ALA A 451 4.35 19.45 -36.09
C ALA A 451 4.88 20.33 -37.25
N GLN A 452 5.83 19.81 -38.05
CA GLN A 452 6.46 20.52 -39.17
C GLN A 452 5.82 20.22 -40.53
N SER A 453 4.86 19.31 -40.62
CA SER A 453 4.19 18.95 -41.89
C SER A 453 3.46 20.16 -42.50
N ALA A 454 3.64 20.39 -43.80
CA ALA A 454 2.97 21.48 -44.49
C ALA A 454 1.48 21.24 -44.76
N ASP A 455 1.09 19.95 -44.97
CA ASP A 455 -0.25 19.54 -45.42
C ASP A 455 -1.06 18.80 -44.36
N GLY A 456 -0.74 19.01 -43.09
CA GLY A 456 -1.37 18.32 -41.97
C GLY A 456 -2.66 19.01 -41.48
N ASN A 457 -3.47 18.24 -40.78
CA ASN A 457 -4.59 18.80 -40.03
C ASN A 457 -4.08 19.73 -38.91
N ALA A 458 -4.47 21.01 -38.95
CA ALA A 458 -3.98 22.05 -38.04
C ALA A 458 -4.20 21.70 -36.56
N GLU A 459 -5.30 21.06 -36.19
CA GLU A 459 -5.57 20.67 -34.80
C GLU A 459 -4.63 19.55 -34.33
N VAL A 460 -4.31 18.60 -35.21
CA VAL A 460 -3.36 17.51 -34.94
C VAL A 460 -1.95 18.08 -34.81
N GLN A 461 -1.55 19.01 -35.68
CA GLN A 461 -0.26 19.71 -35.62
C GLN A 461 -0.12 20.55 -34.34
N MET A 462 -1.15 21.33 -33.98
CA MET A 462 -1.16 22.08 -32.71
C MET A 462 -1.00 21.16 -31.49
N GLN A 463 -1.63 19.98 -31.52
CA GLN A 463 -1.48 19.01 -30.46
C GLN A 463 -0.05 18.44 -30.41
N ALA A 464 0.58 18.20 -31.57
CA ALA A 464 1.98 17.77 -31.63
C ALA A 464 2.93 18.86 -31.07
N VAL A 465 2.70 20.14 -31.38
CA VAL A 465 3.47 21.25 -30.80
C VAL A 465 3.32 21.31 -29.27
N ARG A 466 2.12 21.10 -28.73
CA ARG A 466 1.91 21.00 -27.29
C ARG A 466 2.66 19.82 -26.67
N ALA A 467 2.53 18.64 -27.26
CA ALA A 467 3.21 17.43 -26.81
C ALA A 467 4.75 17.58 -26.83
N ILE A 468 5.30 18.34 -27.79
CA ILE A 468 6.73 18.69 -27.85
C ILE A 468 7.09 19.61 -26.68
N SER A 469 6.27 20.60 -26.35
CA SER A 469 6.58 21.56 -25.28
C SER A 469 6.61 20.95 -23.87
N GLU A 470 5.98 19.80 -23.67
CA GLU A 470 5.99 19.03 -22.42
C GLU A 470 7.29 18.19 -22.24
N ARG A 471 8.14 18.18 -23.27
CA ARG A 471 9.44 17.51 -23.25
C ARG A 471 10.53 18.36 -22.61
N ARG A 472 11.71 17.74 -22.40
CA ARG A 472 12.90 18.46 -21.88
C ARG A 472 13.22 19.66 -22.75
N SER A 473 13.55 20.79 -22.13
CA SER A 473 13.82 22.06 -22.82
C SER A 473 14.96 21.98 -23.84
N GLU A 474 15.97 21.13 -23.57
CA GLU A 474 17.11 20.94 -24.50
C GLU A 474 16.67 20.43 -25.87
N GLU A 475 15.66 19.59 -25.93
CA GLU A 475 15.13 19.01 -27.18
C GLU A 475 14.01 19.88 -27.77
N SER A 476 13.11 20.36 -26.93
CA SER A 476 11.87 21.01 -27.34
C SER A 476 12.07 22.46 -27.78
N VAL A 477 12.84 23.27 -27.04
CA VAL A 477 12.95 24.72 -27.27
C VAL A 477 13.55 25.05 -28.65
N PRO A 478 14.65 24.44 -29.11
CA PRO A 478 15.17 24.70 -30.46
C PRO A 478 14.17 24.39 -31.56
N LEU A 479 13.41 23.30 -31.42
CA LEU A 479 12.40 22.90 -32.38
C LEU A 479 11.20 23.86 -32.40
N LEU A 480 10.73 24.28 -31.22
CA LEU A 480 9.64 25.25 -31.08
C LEU A 480 10.02 26.61 -31.70
N ILE A 481 11.25 27.10 -31.49
CA ILE A 481 11.76 28.31 -32.13
C ILE A 481 11.76 28.16 -33.66
N LYS A 482 12.24 27.02 -34.18
CA LYS A 482 12.20 26.74 -35.62
C LYS A 482 10.78 26.78 -36.16
N ILE A 483 9.82 26.12 -35.51
CA ILE A 483 8.41 26.11 -35.93
C ILE A 483 7.82 27.53 -35.85
N ALA A 484 8.09 28.28 -34.81
CA ALA A 484 7.61 29.65 -34.64
C ALA A 484 8.10 30.57 -35.75
N ARG A 485 9.31 30.36 -36.25
CA ARG A 485 9.91 31.18 -37.33
C ARG A 485 9.44 30.81 -38.73
N THR A 486 9.33 29.50 -39.00
CA THR A 486 9.29 29.01 -40.40
C THR A 486 8.03 28.28 -40.82
N HIS A 487 7.14 27.90 -39.88
CA HIS A 487 5.99 27.10 -40.25
C HIS A 487 5.00 27.91 -41.12
N PRO A 488 4.50 27.39 -42.27
CA PRO A 488 3.63 28.14 -43.18
C PRO A 488 2.29 28.53 -42.53
N ASN A 489 1.70 27.66 -41.70
CA ASN A 489 0.43 27.94 -41.04
C ASN A 489 0.62 28.81 -39.80
N HIS A 490 -0.02 29.99 -39.81
CA HIS A 490 0.07 30.98 -38.70
C HIS A 490 -0.47 30.45 -37.36
N LEU A 491 -1.47 29.53 -37.34
CA LEU A 491 -2.00 28.95 -36.12
C LEU A 491 -0.96 28.08 -35.43
N ILE A 492 -0.17 27.38 -36.21
CA ILE A 492 0.91 26.52 -35.68
C ILE A 492 2.04 27.38 -35.13
N ARG A 493 2.43 28.48 -35.87
CA ARG A 493 3.40 29.45 -35.35
C ARG A 493 2.93 30.06 -34.03
N LYS A 494 1.64 30.50 -33.95
CA LYS A 494 1.05 31.04 -32.73
C LYS A 494 1.09 30.02 -31.58
N GLN A 495 0.78 28.75 -31.83
CA GLN A 495 0.84 27.70 -30.82
C GLN A 495 2.30 27.48 -30.33
N ALA A 496 3.29 27.47 -31.22
CA ALA A 496 4.69 27.34 -30.86
C ALA A 496 5.18 28.51 -30.01
N ILE A 497 4.80 29.76 -30.35
CA ILE A 497 5.10 30.98 -29.58
C ILE A 497 4.50 30.88 -28.17
N ARG A 498 3.24 30.45 -28.08
CA ARG A 498 2.59 30.25 -26.78
C ARG A 498 3.32 29.23 -25.94
N SER A 499 3.62 28.05 -26.52
CA SER A 499 4.35 26.98 -25.86
C SER A 499 5.75 27.44 -25.40
N LEU A 500 6.47 28.24 -26.19
CA LEU A 500 7.75 28.84 -25.79
C LEU A 500 7.61 29.75 -24.57
N GLY A 501 6.54 30.54 -24.50
CA GLY A 501 6.26 31.42 -23.35
C GLY A 501 6.02 30.64 -22.04
N GLU A 502 5.53 29.43 -22.15
CA GLU A 502 5.26 28.54 -21.01
C GLU A 502 6.52 27.80 -20.50
N THR A 503 7.63 27.74 -21.27
CA THR A 503 8.83 26.97 -20.91
C THR A 503 9.71 27.63 -19.85
N GLY A 504 9.73 28.98 -19.78
CA GLY A 504 10.67 29.72 -18.94
C GLY A 504 12.15 29.60 -19.32
N ASP A 505 12.48 28.97 -20.46
CA ASP A 505 13.86 28.73 -20.91
C ASP A 505 14.52 30.03 -21.39
N PRO A 506 15.79 30.32 -21.03
CA PRO A 506 16.50 31.51 -21.46
C PRO A 506 16.54 31.71 -22.99
N ARG A 507 16.63 30.63 -23.76
CA ARG A 507 16.63 30.68 -25.24
C ARG A 507 15.30 31.14 -25.81
N ALA A 508 14.18 30.82 -25.14
CA ALA A 508 12.87 31.32 -25.51
C ALA A 508 12.76 32.82 -25.22
N ILE A 509 13.31 33.31 -24.10
CA ILE A 509 13.36 34.72 -23.75
C ILE A 509 14.18 35.49 -24.78
N GLU A 510 15.32 34.99 -25.20
CA GLU A 510 16.17 35.58 -26.22
C GLU A 510 15.44 35.68 -27.57
N TYR A 511 14.77 34.60 -27.97
CA TYR A 511 13.91 34.60 -29.16
C TYR A 511 12.83 35.71 -29.11
N PHE A 512 12.15 35.89 -27.98
CA PHE A 512 11.14 36.95 -27.84
C PHE A 512 11.77 38.37 -27.91
N ARG A 513 12.95 38.57 -27.31
CA ARG A 513 13.66 39.87 -27.43
C ARG A 513 13.99 40.18 -28.87
N GLU A 514 14.52 39.17 -29.62
CA GLU A 514 14.83 39.35 -31.04
C GLU A 514 13.59 39.70 -31.89
N VAL A 515 12.44 39.07 -31.64
CA VAL A 515 11.21 39.30 -32.40
C VAL A 515 10.57 40.66 -32.07
N LEU A 516 10.66 41.09 -30.81
CA LEU A 516 10.08 42.38 -30.36
C LEU A 516 10.97 43.58 -30.68
N SER A 517 12.24 43.37 -31.03
CA SER A 517 13.19 44.42 -31.43
C SER A 517 13.15 44.76 -32.93
N LYS A 518 12.43 43.95 -33.72
CA LYS A 518 12.18 44.15 -35.16
C LYS A 518 10.82 44.76 -35.41
#